data_90c5d70b624866421c9bdf34e5344d14
#
_entry.id   90c5d70b624866421c9bdf34e5344d14
#
_cell.length_a   1.000
_cell.length_b   1.000
_cell.length_c   1.000
_cell.angle_alpha   90.00
_cell.angle_beta   90.00
_cell.angle_gamma   90.00
#
_symmetry.space_group_name_H-M   'P 1'
#
loop_
_entity.id
_entity.type
_entity.pdbx_description
1 polymer ?
#
loop_
_entity_poly.entity_id
_entity_poly.type
_entity_poly.pdbx_seq_one_letter_code
_entity_poly.pdbx_strand_id
1 'polypeptide(L)'
;DVSMFHIPAGKLYLSPILDMHNREIIAYNISESPNYAQIQDMLEKAFDQYDDLEGLIFHSDQGWQYQMQPYRQSLAEKGIIQSMSRKGNCMDNSPMENFFGIMKSEMLYGHEAEFKTLDDLRKAMEEYIIYYNMKRITEKLKGLTPADYRCQSLEKQAI
;
A
#
# COMPACT_ATOMS: atom_id res chain seq x y z
N ASP A 1 -3.35 -3.60 -4.18
CA ASP A 1 -3.23 -3.21 -5.59
C ASP A 1 -1.76 -2.99 -5.95
N VAL A 2 -1.39 -3.14 -7.22
CA VAL A 2 -0.02 -2.93 -7.72
C VAL A 2 -0.01 -1.79 -8.72
N SER A 3 0.86 -0.80 -8.53
CA SER A 3 1.00 0.31 -9.46
C SER A 3 2.41 0.42 -10.03
N MET A 4 2.49 0.72 -11.32
CA MET A 4 3.75 0.93 -12.05
C MET A 4 4.21 2.39 -11.94
N PHE A 5 5.50 2.56 -11.71
CA PHE A 5 6.24 3.82 -11.74
C PHE A 5 7.30 3.72 -12.84
N HIS A 6 7.24 4.60 -13.82
CA HIS A 6 8.09 4.56 -15.00
C HIS A 6 8.96 5.82 -15.11
N ILE A 7 10.25 5.62 -15.40
CA ILE A 7 11.25 6.66 -15.66
C ILE A 7 12.05 6.29 -16.93
N PRO A 8 12.87 7.16 -17.51
CA PRO A 8 13.68 6.81 -18.69
C PRO A 8 14.60 5.60 -18.50
N ALA A 9 15.08 5.37 -17.27
CA ALA A 9 15.96 4.23 -16.93
C ALA A 9 15.21 2.88 -16.79
N GLY A 10 13.87 2.87 -16.75
CA GLY A 10 13.08 1.66 -16.62
C GLY A 10 11.82 1.84 -15.78
N LYS A 11 11.37 0.79 -15.10
CA LYS A 11 10.13 0.80 -14.32
C LYS A 11 10.26 0.00 -13.03
N LEU A 12 9.55 0.45 -12.01
CA LEU A 12 9.33 -0.27 -10.76
C LEU A 12 7.84 -0.44 -10.49
N TYR A 13 7.50 -1.47 -9.75
CA TYR A 13 6.14 -1.79 -9.32
C TYR A 13 6.05 -1.72 -7.80
N LEU A 14 5.10 -0.95 -7.30
CA LEU A 14 4.81 -0.82 -5.87
C LEU A 14 3.55 -1.61 -5.53
N SER A 15 3.66 -2.49 -4.55
CA SER A 15 2.55 -3.22 -3.94
C SER A 15 2.46 -2.86 -2.46
N PRO A 16 1.60 -1.92 -2.06
CA PRO A 16 1.42 -1.52 -0.68
C PRO A 16 0.18 -2.15 -0.05
N ILE A 17 0.17 -2.22 1.28
CA ILE A 17 -1.01 -2.45 2.11
C ILE A 17 -1.36 -1.14 2.81
N LEU A 18 -2.57 -0.66 2.62
CA LEU A 18 -3.10 0.57 3.19
C LEU A 18 -4.15 0.25 4.25
N ASP A 19 -3.95 0.75 5.46
CA ASP A 19 -4.96 0.69 6.51
C ASP A 19 -6.13 1.62 6.16
N MET A 20 -7.33 1.06 6.06
CA MET A 20 -8.53 1.81 5.66
C MET A 20 -8.99 2.80 6.73
N HIS A 21 -8.63 2.61 7.99
CA HIS A 21 -9.04 3.49 9.09
C HIS A 21 -8.23 4.80 9.11
N ASN A 22 -6.90 4.70 9.12
CA ASN A 22 -6.01 5.85 9.25
C ASN A 22 -5.24 6.20 7.97
N ARG A 23 -5.42 5.44 6.88
CA ARG A 23 -4.75 5.64 5.59
C ARG A 23 -3.24 5.42 5.61
N GLU A 24 -2.70 4.79 6.62
CA GLU A 24 -1.28 4.47 6.72
C GLU A 24 -0.87 3.34 5.78
N ILE A 25 0.29 3.46 5.16
CA ILE A 25 0.92 2.34 4.44
C ILE A 25 1.66 1.51 5.47
N ILE A 26 1.13 0.33 5.80
CA ILE A 26 1.64 -0.53 6.88
C ILE A 26 2.72 -1.51 6.42
N ALA A 27 2.67 -1.91 5.16
CA ALA A 27 3.70 -2.74 4.53
C ALA A 27 3.71 -2.50 3.03
N TYR A 28 4.84 -2.77 2.39
CA TYR A 28 4.96 -2.66 0.92
C TYR A 28 6.13 -3.47 0.39
N ASN A 29 6.09 -3.74 -0.91
CA ASN A 29 7.21 -4.23 -1.68
C ASN A 29 7.39 -3.41 -2.96
N ILE A 30 8.65 -3.13 -3.35
CA ILE A 30 9.03 -2.48 -4.60
C ILE A 30 9.84 -3.47 -5.43
N SER A 31 9.37 -3.81 -6.63
CA SER A 31 9.98 -4.82 -7.50
C SER A 31 10.11 -4.31 -8.94
N GLU A 32 11.04 -4.88 -9.71
CA GLU A 32 11.19 -4.61 -11.14
C GLU A 32 10.18 -5.36 -12.00
N SER A 33 9.47 -6.33 -11.43
CA SER A 33 8.41 -7.08 -12.12
C SER A 33 7.24 -7.38 -11.19
N PRO A 34 5.99 -7.29 -11.70
CA PRO A 34 4.79 -7.55 -10.92
C PRO A 34 4.52 -9.06 -10.87
N ASN A 35 5.24 -9.78 -10.03
CA ASN A 35 5.10 -11.21 -9.83
C ASN A 35 4.51 -11.56 -8.46
N TYR A 36 4.18 -12.84 -8.25
CA TYR A 36 3.60 -13.28 -6.98
C TYR A 36 4.57 -13.12 -5.80
N ALA A 37 5.89 -13.28 -6.02
CA ALA A 37 6.88 -13.11 -4.96
C ALA A 37 6.84 -11.69 -4.34
N GLN A 38 6.51 -10.67 -5.12
CA GLN A 38 6.28 -9.31 -4.64
C GLN A 38 5.13 -9.26 -3.63
N ILE A 39 4.03 -9.91 -3.94
CA ILE A 39 2.85 -9.95 -3.06
C ILE A 39 3.14 -10.76 -1.80
N GLN A 40 3.82 -11.88 -1.94
CA GLN A 40 4.20 -12.73 -0.81
C GLN A 40 5.10 -11.98 0.18
N ASP A 41 6.16 -11.33 -0.29
CA ASP A 41 7.06 -10.53 0.57
C ASP A 41 6.29 -9.39 1.28
N MET A 42 5.38 -8.72 0.58
CA MET A 42 4.53 -7.70 1.17
C MET A 42 3.64 -8.25 2.30
N LEU A 43 3.02 -9.43 2.08
CA LEU A 43 2.19 -10.09 3.10
C LEU A 43 3.02 -10.52 4.32
N GLU A 44 4.19 -11.13 4.11
CA GLU A 44 5.09 -11.55 5.17
C GLU A 44 5.47 -10.35 6.05
N LYS A 45 5.88 -9.24 5.45
CA LYS A 45 6.17 -7.99 6.17
C LYS A 45 4.99 -7.44 6.97
N ALA A 46 3.76 -7.60 6.46
CA ALA A 46 2.57 -7.20 7.20
C ALA A 46 2.27 -8.16 8.36
N PHE A 47 2.33 -9.47 8.12
CA PHE A 47 2.02 -10.49 9.14
C PHE A 47 3.00 -10.49 10.30
N ASP A 48 4.26 -10.13 10.06
CA ASP A 48 5.29 -10.01 11.11
C ASP A 48 5.05 -8.84 12.08
N GLN A 49 4.18 -7.89 11.71
CA GLN A 49 3.88 -6.73 12.54
C GLN A 49 2.70 -6.92 13.50
N TYR A 50 1.89 -7.96 13.30
CA TYR A 50 0.64 -8.17 14.03
C TYR A 50 0.48 -9.62 14.47
N ASP A 51 0.23 -9.83 15.77
CA ASP A 51 0.08 -11.17 16.34
C ASP A 51 -1.29 -11.79 16.05
N ASP A 52 -2.34 -10.97 16.00
CA ASP A 52 -3.71 -11.40 15.77
C ASP A 52 -4.33 -10.69 14.56
N LEU A 53 -4.67 -11.46 13.55
CA LEU A 53 -5.31 -11.01 12.32
C LEU A 53 -6.65 -11.71 12.08
N GLU A 54 -7.15 -12.49 13.05
CA GLU A 54 -8.40 -13.23 12.92
C GLU A 54 -9.58 -12.31 12.65
N GLY A 55 -10.32 -12.59 11.59
CA GLY A 55 -11.50 -11.82 11.18
C GLY A 55 -11.17 -10.48 10.46
N LEU A 56 -9.88 -10.13 10.28
CA LEU A 56 -9.50 -8.96 9.49
C LEU A 56 -10.00 -9.11 8.06
N ILE A 57 -10.63 -8.05 7.52
CA ILE A 57 -11.01 -8.01 6.11
C ILE A 57 -9.84 -7.44 5.30
N PHE A 58 -9.31 -8.24 4.38
CA PHE A 58 -8.25 -7.82 3.46
C PHE A 58 -8.82 -7.64 2.05
N HIS A 59 -8.90 -6.38 1.61
CA HIS A 59 -9.51 -6.02 0.34
C HIS A 59 -8.46 -5.80 -0.77
N SER A 60 -8.73 -6.31 -1.97
CA SER A 60 -7.92 -6.08 -3.16
C SER A 60 -8.79 -5.85 -4.41
N ASP A 61 -8.18 -5.43 -5.50
CA ASP A 61 -8.78 -5.54 -6.82
C ASP A 61 -8.85 -7.00 -7.29
N GLN A 62 -9.28 -7.24 -8.53
CA GLN A 62 -9.31 -8.58 -9.14
C GLN A 62 -8.01 -8.95 -9.88
N GLY A 63 -6.88 -8.37 -9.53
CA GLY A 63 -5.58 -8.74 -10.09
C GLY A 63 -5.33 -10.24 -9.97
N TRP A 64 -4.68 -10.83 -10.98
CA TRP A 64 -4.43 -12.28 -11.03
C TRP A 64 -3.65 -12.79 -9.82
N GLN A 65 -2.76 -11.96 -9.25
CA GLN A 65 -1.95 -12.28 -8.06
C GLN A 65 -2.83 -12.62 -6.86
N TYR A 66 -3.93 -11.88 -6.68
CA TYR A 66 -4.87 -12.02 -5.55
C TYR A 66 -5.87 -13.17 -5.74
N GLN A 67 -5.91 -13.77 -6.94
CA GLN A 67 -6.75 -14.93 -7.25
C GLN A 67 -5.98 -16.25 -7.11
N MET A 68 -4.66 -16.21 -6.93
CA MET A 68 -3.82 -17.39 -6.79
C MET A 68 -4.13 -18.16 -5.49
N GLN A 69 -4.06 -19.49 -5.59
CA GLN A 69 -4.29 -20.36 -4.43
C GLN A 69 -3.32 -20.09 -3.27
N PRO A 70 -1.99 -19.90 -3.48
CA PRO A 70 -1.08 -19.59 -2.39
C PRO A 70 -1.45 -18.30 -1.64
N TYR A 71 -1.93 -17.26 -2.36
CA TYR A 71 -2.40 -16.02 -1.73
C TYR A 71 -3.60 -16.27 -0.81
N ARG A 72 -4.62 -16.98 -1.32
CA ARG A 72 -5.82 -17.31 -0.54
C ARG A 72 -5.50 -18.15 0.68
N GLN A 73 -4.57 -19.10 0.53
CA GLN A 73 -4.11 -19.95 1.61
C GLN A 73 -3.38 -19.13 2.69
N SER A 74 -2.47 -18.23 2.32
CA SER A 74 -1.75 -17.36 3.26
C SER A 74 -2.71 -16.51 4.11
N LEU A 75 -3.78 -15.98 3.50
CA LEU A 75 -4.81 -15.24 4.23
C LEU A 75 -5.61 -16.16 5.18
N ALA A 76 -6.04 -17.32 4.68
CA ALA A 76 -6.83 -18.26 5.45
C ALA A 76 -6.08 -18.82 6.69
N GLU A 77 -4.78 -19.09 6.57
CA GLU A 77 -3.91 -19.53 7.66
C GLU A 77 -3.81 -18.52 8.80
N LYS A 78 -4.05 -17.24 8.51
CA LYS A 78 -4.08 -16.13 9.47
C LYS A 78 -5.51 -15.76 9.93
N GLY A 79 -6.54 -16.50 9.49
CA GLY A 79 -7.94 -16.19 9.77
C GLY A 79 -8.45 -14.91 9.09
N ILE A 80 -7.74 -14.42 8.07
CA ILE A 80 -8.08 -13.20 7.34
C ILE A 80 -9.19 -13.49 6.31
N ILE A 81 -10.18 -12.62 6.25
CA ILE A 81 -11.28 -12.69 5.30
C ILE A 81 -10.89 -11.94 4.02
N GLN A 82 -10.75 -12.67 2.92
CA GLN A 82 -10.50 -12.07 1.62
C GLN A 82 -11.75 -11.34 1.10
N SER A 83 -11.59 -10.09 0.68
CA SER A 83 -12.56 -9.28 -0.04
C SER A 83 -11.97 -8.81 -1.36
N MET A 84 -12.79 -8.71 -2.40
CA MET A 84 -12.35 -8.24 -3.73
C MET A 84 -13.33 -7.23 -4.29
N SER A 85 -12.81 -6.23 -5.00
CA SER A 85 -13.60 -5.28 -5.77
C SER A 85 -14.52 -5.99 -6.75
N ARG A 86 -15.71 -5.46 -6.98
CA ARG A 86 -16.60 -5.96 -8.03
C ARG A 86 -15.98 -5.71 -9.40
N LYS A 87 -16.18 -6.62 -10.33
CA LYS A 87 -15.64 -6.51 -11.68
C LYS A 87 -16.09 -5.20 -12.34
N GLY A 88 -15.13 -4.38 -12.75
CA GLY A 88 -15.39 -3.10 -13.42
C GLY A 88 -15.83 -1.95 -12.49
N ASN A 89 -15.75 -2.11 -11.17
CA ASN A 89 -16.07 -1.05 -10.21
C ASN A 89 -14.80 -0.54 -9.52
N CYS A 90 -14.17 0.48 -10.11
CA CYS A 90 -12.97 1.13 -9.56
C CYS A 90 -13.25 1.86 -8.22
N MET A 91 -14.50 2.24 -7.94
CA MET A 91 -14.83 2.93 -6.68
C MET A 91 -14.57 2.07 -5.44
N ASP A 92 -14.62 0.75 -5.56
CA ASP A 92 -14.36 -0.17 -4.46
C ASP A 92 -12.90 -0.14 -3.99
N ASN A 93 -11.96 0.33 -4.84
CA ASN A 93 -10.51 0.46 -4.55
C ASN A 93 -10.03 1.92 -4.46
N SER A 94 -10.95 2.87 -4.40
CA SER A 94 -10.65 4.32 -4.47
C SER A 94 -9.61 4.83 -3.44
N PRO A 95 -9.51 4.34 -2.19
CA PRO A 95 -8.48 4.80 -1.27
C PRO A 95 -7.06 4.47 -1.73
N MET A 96 -6.86 3.29 -2.29
CA MET A 96 -5.56 2.86 -2.82
C MET A 96 -5.22 3.62 -4.11
N GLU A 97 -6.20 3.77 -5.01
CA GLU A 97 -6.03 4.57 -6.23
C GLU A 97 -5.69 6.03 -5.91
N ASN A 98 -6.32 6.60 -4.88
CA ASN A 98 -6.02 7.94 -4.39
C ASN A 98 -4.58 8.05 -3.87
N PHE A 99 -4.11 7.08 -3.08
CA PHE A 99 -2.72 7.02 -2.61
C PHE A 99 -1.74 7.00 -3.79
N PHE A 100 -1.94 6.13 -4.77
CA PHE A 100 -1.07 6.08 -5.95
C PHE A 100 -1.10 7.38 -6.75
N GLY A 101 -2.27 7.97 -6.94
CA GLY A 101 -2.42 9.25 -7.63
C GLY A 101 -1.65 10.37 -6.96
N ILE A 102 -1.78 10.51 -5.64
CA ILE A 102 -1.06 11.49 -4.83
C ILE A 102 0.45 11.26 -4.92
N MET A 103 0.90 10.04 -4.67
CA MET A 103 2.32 9.70 -4.71
C MET A 103 2.94 10.01 -6.07
N LYS A 104 2.29 9.63 -7.17
CA LYS A 104 2.77 9.95 -8.51
C LYS A 104 2.78 11.44 -8.80
N SER A 105 1.77 12.17 -8.37
CA SER A 105 1.68 13.61 -8.61
C SER A 105 2.69 14.41 -7.80
N GLU A 106 2.98 14.00 -6.56
CA GLU A 106 3.88 14.74 -5.67
C GLU A 106 5.36 14.36 -5.84
N MET A 107 5.65 13.12 -6.29
CA MET A 107 7.03 12.61 -6.35
C MET A 107 7.54 12.36 -7.77
N LEU A 108 6.67 11.90 -8.69
CA LEU A 108 7.11 11.37 -9.99
C LEU A 108 6.82 12.32 -11.16
N TYR A 109 5.57 12.77 -11.32
CA TYR A 109 5.15 13.50 -12.51
C TYR A 109 5.86 14.85 -12.65
N GLY A 110 6.55 15.03 -13.79
CA GLY A 110 7.38 16.19 -14.09
C GLY A 110 8.82 16.07 -13.56
N HIS A 111 9.13 15.01 -12.81
CA HIS A 111 10.47 14.75 -12.24
C HIS A 111 11.12 13.46 -12.76
N GLU A 112 10.50 12.77 -13.71
CA GLU A 112 10.94 11.44 -14.19
C GLU A 112 12.39 11.46 -14.69
N ALA A 113 12.83 12.56 -15.30
CA ALA A 113 14.21 12.73 -15.82
C ALA A 113 15.26 12.99 -14.72
N GLU A 114 14.85 13.31 -13.51
CA GLU A 114 15.74 13.54 -12.37
C GLU A 114 16.29 12.21 -11.81
N PHE A 115 15.51 11.13 -11.91
CA PHE A 115 15.91 9.80 -11.51
C PHE A 115 16.79 9.17 -12.59
N LYS A 116 18.08 9.01 -12.31
CA LYS A 116 19.07 8.48 -13.26
C LYS A 116 19.10 6.96 -13.29
N THR A 117 18.72 6.33 -12.20
CA THR A 117 18.72 4.87 -12.03
C THR A 117 17.41 4.39 -11.39
N LEU A 118 17.13 3.08 -11.49
CA LEU A 118 16.03 2.46 -10.75
C LEU A 118 16.24 2.51 -9.24
N ASP A 119 17.50 2.53 -8.77
CA ASP A 119 17.83 2.68 -7.35
C ASP A 119 17.47 4.07 -6.82
N ASP A 120 17.71 5.13 -7.61
CA ASP A 120 17.27 6.49 -7.26
C ASP A 120 15.75 6.55 -7.11
N LEU A 121 15.01 5.95 -8.06
CA LEU A 121 13.56 5.88 -7.99
C LEU A 121 13.09 5.08 -6.76
N ARG A 122 13.71 3.94 -6.47
CA ARG A 122 13.38 3.12 -5.29
C ARG A 122 13.55 3.89 -3.99
N LYS A 123 14.67 4.55 -3.80
CA LYS A 123 14.93 5.39 -2.62
C LYS A 123 13.90 6.50 -2.47
N ALA A 124 13.59 7.20 -3.55
CA ALA A 124 12.56 8.24 -3.53
C ALA A 124 11.17 7.70 -3.16
N MET A 125 10.81 6.51 -3.65
CA MET A 125 9.56 5.84 -3.29
C MET A 125 9.51 5.48 -1.79
N GLU A 126 10.59 4.94 -1.25
CA GLU A 126 10.71 4.60 0.18
C GLU A 126 10.63 5.85 1.06
N GLU A 127 11.38 6.90 0.72
CA GLU A 127 11.35 8.19 1.42
C GLU A 127 9.97 8.84 1.35
N TYR A 128 9.29 8.74 0.20
CA TYR A 128 7.94 9.27 0.05
C TYR A 128 6.93 8.54 0.95
N ILE A 129 7.01 7.21 1.07
CA ILE A 129 6.11 6.45 1.96
C ILE A 129 6.30 6.87 3.42
N ILE A 130 7.55 7.08 3.85
CA ILE A 130 7.84 7.61 5.19
C ILE A 130 7.25 9.01 5.37
N TYR A 131 7.46 9.90 4.39
CA TYR A 131 6.87 11.24 4.41
C TYR A 131 5.34 11.20 4.46
N TYR A 132 4.71 10.35 3.64
CA TYR A 132 3.27 10.18 3.58
C TYR A 132 2.69 9.75 4.94
N ASN A 133 3.31 8.77 5.59
CA ASN A 133 2.85 8.25 6.88
C ASN A 133 3.07 9.24 8.04
N MET A 134 4.22 9.93 8.07
CA MET A 134 4.72 10.62 9.25
C MET A 134 4.65 12.15 9.16
N LYS A 135 4.50 12.73 7.96
CA LYS A 135 4.57 14.19 7.77
C LYS A 135 3.43 14.76 6.94
N ARG A 136 2.85 13.98 6.01
CA ARG A 136 1.81 14.46 5.11
C ARG A 136 0.47 14.53 5.83
N ILE A 137 -0.04 15.73 6.06
CA ILE A 137 -1.37 15.97 6.68
C ILE A 137 -2.47 15.94 5.61
N THR A 138 -3.68 15.55 5.99
CA THR A 138 -4.86 15.59 5.11
C THR A 138 -6.11 16.04 5.86
N GLU A 139 -7.01 16.72 5.16
CA GLU A 139 -8.31 17.14 5.72
C GLU A 139 -9.16 15.93 6.14
N LYS A 140 -9.08 14.83 5.38
CA LYS A 140 -9.81 13.57 5.69
C LYS A 140 -9.41 12.99 7.05
N LEU A 141 -8.20 13.26 7.50
CA LEU A 141 -7.68 12.88 8.82
C LEU A 141 -7.68 14.06 9.80
N LYS A 142 -8.54 15.05 9.58
CA LYS A 142 -8.69 16.25 10.45
C LYS A 142 -7.40 17.06 10.59
N GLY A 143 -6.61 17.15 9.54
CA GLY A 143 -5.32 17.85 9.54
C GLY A 143 -4.18 17.08 10.20
N LEU A 144 -4.35 15.78 10.43
CA LEU A 144 -3.32 14.89 10.99
C LEU A 144 -2.60 14.10 9.90
N THR A 145 -1.45 13.56 10.25
CA THR A 145 -0.78 12.52 9.48
C THR A 145 -1.46 11.16 9.71
N PRO A 146 -1.29 10.17 8.83
CA PRO A 146 -1.76 8.81 9.08
C PRO A 146 -1.29 8.24 10.43
N ALA A 147 -0.03 8.41 10.79
CA ALA A 147 0.53 7.94 12.05
C ALA A 147 -0.07 8.65 13.28
N ASP A 148 -0.21 9.99 13.24
CA ASP A 148 -0.81 10.76 14.33
C ASP A 148 -2.28 10.39 14.53
N TYR A 149 -3.02 10.19 13.42
CA TYR A 149 -4.42 9.78 13.49
C TYR A 149 -4.59 8.42 14.16
N ARG A 150 -3.69 7.45 13.86
CA ARG A 150 -3.66 6.15 14.54
C ARG A 150 -3.43 6.32 16.04
N CYS A 151 -2.41 7.08 16.45
CA CYS A 151 -2.09 7.30 17.86
C CYS A 151 -3.29 7.88 18.62
N GLN A 152 -3.94 8.92 18.09
CA GLN A 152 -5.13 9.51 18.71
C GLN A 152 -6.32 8.56 18.79
N SER A 153 -6.47 7.66 17.80
CA SER A 153 -7.54 6.68 17.80
C SER A 153 -7.34 5.63 18.89
N LEU A 154 -6.11 5.17 19.10
CA LEU A 154 -5.77 4.22 20.16
C LEU A 154 -5.95 4.82 21.56
N GLU A 155 -5.55 6.08 21.77
CA GLU A 155 -5.74 6.79 23.05
C GLU A 155 -7.24 6.89 23.42
N LYS A 156 -8.11 7.13 22.44
CA LYS A 156 -9.56 7.20 22.67
C LYS A 156 -10.22 5.86 22.98
N GLN A 157 -9.63 4.75 22.56
CA GLN A 157 -10.12 3.39 22.88
C GLN A 157 -9.65 2.91 24.24
N ALA A 158 -8.62 3.54 24.82
CA ALA A 158 -8.06 3.18 26.14
C ALA A 158 -8.77 3.86 27.33
N ILE A 159 -9.77 4.71 27.08
CA ILE A 159 -10.61 5.41 28.07
C ILE A 159 -12.00 4.76 28.12
#